data_f759ed6338b1c069cf1f0fba63fb7221
#
_entry.id   f759ed6338b1c069cf1f0fba63fb7221
#
_cell.length_a   1.000
_cell.length_b   1.000
_cell.length_c   1.000
_cell.angle_alpha   90.00
_cell.angle_beta   90.00
_cell.angle_gamma   90.00
#
_symmetry.space_group_name_H-M   'P 1'
#
loop_
_entity.id
_entity.type
_entity.pdbx_description
1 polymer ?
#
loop_
_entity_poly.entity_id
_entity_poly.type
_entity_poly.pdbx_seq_one_letter_code
_entity_poly.pdbx_strand_id
1 'polypeptide(L)'
;YYKLPNELKKNVWAYTAAFIDSDGYITMDRNHNPRVGLVATGERGKVFMNEMHKSIGFGKLHLDQKSPQDTRPVNRLNFYSQDDVYNLLTKCLPHFRMKKGNAELLLELIRMKKSYKKADWYKGRCEEIFKLMKWENHKDHVGFDFAKEGIYVDDIAKLQGNCKMSLM
;
A
#
# COMPACT_ATOMS: atom_id res chain seq x y z
N TYR A 1 25.68 -14.15 -4.28
CA TYR A 1 25.18 -12.97 -5.00
C TYR A 1 23.82 -13.30 -5.59
N TYR A 2 22.74 -12.84 -4.93
CA TYR A 2 21.39 -12.95 -5.46
C TYR A 2 21.14 -11.77 -6.42
N LYS A 3 21.43 -11.98 -7.70
CA LYS A 3 20.87 -11.12 -8.74
C LYS A 3 19.44 -11.57 -9.03
N LEU A 4 18.52 -10.63 -9.15
CA LEU A 4 17.20 -10.96 -9.69
C LEU A 4 17.38 -11.63 -11.07
N PRO A 5 16.79 -12.80 -11.31
CA PRO A 5 16.82 -13.44 -12.62
C PRO A 5 16.35 -12.46 -13.70
N ASN A 6 16.91 -12.55 -14.90
CA ASN A 6 16.56 -11.66 -16.01
C ASN A 6 15.06 -11.69 -16.36
N GLU A 7 14.40 -12.82 -16.11
CA GLU A 7 12.95 -12.97 -16.29
C GLU A 7 12.15 -12.14 -15.28
N LEU A 8 12.64 -12.04 -14.03
CA LEU A 8 12.01 -11.19 -13.01
C LEU A 8 12.20 -9.70 -13.32
N LYS A 9 13.30 -9.32 -13.96
CA LYS A 9 13.51 -7.93 -14.42
C LYS A 9 12.52 -7.55 -15.52
N LYS A 10 12.17 -8.48 -16.40
CA LYS A 10 11.13 -8.28 -17.44
C LYS A 10 9.74 -8.16 -16.84
N ASN A 11 9.47 -8.82 -15.72
CA ASN A 11 8.19 -8.88 -15.04
C ASN A 11 8.21 -8.18 -13.67
N VAL A 12 9.00 -7.12 -13.52
CA VAL A 12 9.21 -6.43 -12.24
C VAL A 12 7.91 -6.03 -11.56
N TRP A 13 6.90 -5.60 -12.31
CA TRP A 13 5.61 -5.14 -11.74
C TRP A 13 4.77 -6.29 -11.21
N ALA A 14 4.74 -7.41 -11.91
CA ALA A 14 4.07 -8.62 -11.42
C ALA A 14 4.75 -9.16 -10.16
N TYR A 15 6.07 -9.16 -10.14
CA TYR A 15 6.85 -9.60 -8.98
C TYR A 15 6.68 -8.64 -7.79
N THR A 16 6.72 -7.33 -8.04
CA THR A 16 6.49 -6.30 -7.02
C THR A 16 5.09 -6.44 -6.42
N ALA A 17 4.07 -6.63 -7.24
CA ALA A 17 2.70 -6.83 -6.79
C ALA A 17 2.57 -8.09 -5.92
N ALA A 18 3.15 -9.22 -6.35
CA ALA A 18 3.13 -10.44 -5.57
C ALA A 18 3.83 -10.28 -4.22
N PHE A 19 4.95 -9.55 -4.18
CA PHE A 19 5.67 -9.28 -2.94
C PHE A 19 4.88 -8.35 -2.01
N ILE A 20 4.23 -7.31 -2.56
CA ILE A 20 3.34 -6.44 -1.76
C ILE A 20 2.15 -7.24 -1.23
N ASP A 21 1.58 -8.14 -2.02
CA ASP A 21 0.48 -9.01 -1.59
C ASP A 21 0.86 -9.87 -0.37
N SER A 22 2.09 -10.41 -0.33
CA SER A 22 2.57 -11.24 0.78
C SER A 22 3.08 -10.41 1.96
N ASP A 23 4.20 -9.73 1.79
CA ASP A 23 4.99 -9.11 2.87
C ASP A 23 5.05 -7.58 2.82
N GLY A 24 4.37 -6.98 1.87
CA GLY A 24 4.26 -5.53 1.77
C GLY A 24 3.00 -4.96 2.42
N TYR A 25 2.87 -3.64 2.32
CA TYR A 25 1.68 -2.94 2.79
C TYR A 25 1.22 -1.86 1.81
N ILE A 26 -0.09 -1.64 1.76
CA ILE A 26 -0.77 -0.53 1.11
C ILE A 26 -1.65 0.11 2.15
N THR A 27 -1.38 1.37 2.51
CA THR A 27 -2.10 2.07 3.57
C THR A 27 -2.08 3.59 3.34
N MET A 28 -2.73 4.31 4.23
CA MET A 28 -2.66 5.76 4.34
C MET A 28 -2.56 6.17 5.82
N ASP A 29 -1.95 7.33 6.07
CA ASP A 29 -1.92 7.88 7.42
C ASP A 29 -3.20 8.68 7.76
N ARG A 30 -3.31 9.17 9.00
CA ARG A 30 -4.46 9.95 9.47
C ARG A 30 -4.62 11.30 8.74
N ASN A 31 -3.56 11.80 8.10
CA ASN A 31 -3.60 12.99 7.27
C ASN A 31 -3.93 12.68 5.80
N HIS A 32 -4.39 11.45 5.55
CA HIS A 32 -4.73 10.93 4.23
C HIS A 32 -3.55 10.95 3.24
N ASN A 33 -2.32 10.73 3.71
CA ASN A 33 -1.18 10.57 2.82
C ASN A 33 -0.99 9.10 2.46
N PRO A 34 -0.81 8.80 1.18
CA PRO A 34 -0.64 7.43 0.72
C PRO A 34 0.71 6.86 1.16
N ARG A 35 0.74 5.58 1.48
CA ARG A 35 1.95 4.84 1.87
C ARG A 35 1.91 3.43 1.32
N VAL A 36 2.93 3.08 0.58
CA VAL A 36 3.16 1.70 0.11
C VAL A 36 4.59 1.30 0.47
N GLY A 37 4.79 0.06 0.85
CA GLY A 37 6.13 -0.40 1.17
C GLY A 37 6.31 -1.90 1.02
N LEU A 38 7.56 -2.27 0.76
CA LEU A 38 8.08 -3.63 0.79
C LEU A 38 9.00 -3.75 2.00
N VAL A 39 8.95 -4.89 2.68
CA VAL A 39 9.73 -5.16 3.88
C VAL A 39 10.41 -6.52 3.76
N ALA A 40 11.70 -6.59 4.05
CA ALA A 40 12.44 -7.84 4.15
C ALA A 40 13.51 -7.76 5.24
N THR A 41 13.81 -8.86 5.89
CA THR A 41 14.73 -8.92 7.03
C THR A 41 16.06 -9.57 6.68
N GLY A 42 17.11 -9.19 7.40
CA GLY A 42 18.45 -9.77 7.32
C GLY A 42 19.21 -9.43 6.06
N GLU A 43 20.41 -10.01 5.90
CA GLU A 43 21.32 -9.71 4.78
C GLU A 43 20.73 -10.07 3.39
N ARG A 44 20.02 -11.18 3.29
CA ARG A 44 19.35 -11.57 2.04
C ARG A 44 18.25 -10.54 1.66
N GLY A 45 17.51 -10.07 2.67
CA GLY A 45 16.52 -9.01 2.50
C GLY A 45 17.14 -7.69 2.06
N LYS A 46 18.32 -7.35 2.56
CA LYS A 46 19.09 -6.17 2.15
C LYS A 46 19.47 -6.21 0.67
N VAL A 47 20.05 -7.32 0.23
CA VAL A 47 20.40 -7.52 -1.19
C VAL A 47 19.15 -7.44 -2.06
N PHE A 48 18.09 -8.12 -1.66
CA PHE A 48 16.81 -8.12 -2.36
C PHE A 48 16.22 -6.71 -2.51
N MET A 49 16.16 -5.92 -1.43
CA MET A 49 15.63 -4.56 -1.47
C MET A 49 16.46 -3.62 -2.35
N ASN A 50 17.78 -3.78 -2.38
CA ASN A 50 18.64 -3.05 -3.30
C ASN A 50 18.33 -3.37 -4.77
N GLU A 51 18.17 -4.63 -5.11
CA GLU A 51 17.85 -5.07 -6.47
C GLU A 51 16.45 -4.62 -6.90
N MET A 52 15.47 -4.69 -5.99
CA MET A 52 14.13 -4.18 -6.23
C MET A 52 14.13 -2.67 -6.48
N HIS A 53 14.84 -1.90 -5.65
CA HIS A 53 14.96 -0.46 -5.83
C HIS A 53 15.57 -0.08 -7.18
N LYS A 54 16.66 -0.75 -7.57
CA LYS A 54 17.30 -0.55 -8.89
C LYS A 54 16.34 -0.89 -10.04
N SER A 55 15.56 -1.95 -9.90
CA SER A 55 14.66 -2.42 -10.95
C SER A 55 13.40 -1.54 -11.09
N ILE A 56 12.87 -1.03 -9.98
CA ILE A 56 11.71 -0.12 -9.95
C ILE A 56 12.13 1.29 -10.37
N GLY A 57 13.30 1.77 -9.93
CA GLY A 57 13.88 3.05 -10.32
C GLY A 57 13.43 4.26 -9.50
N PHE A 58 12.55 4.09 -8.52
CA PHE A 58 12.08 5.15 -7.62
C PHE A 58 11.68 4.59 -6.25
N GLY A 59 11.32 5.48 -5.30
CA GLY A 59 11.05 5.13 -3.91
C GLY A 59 12.24 5.40 -2.99
N LYS A 60 12.05 5.23 -1.69
CA LYS A 60 13.07 5.44 -0.65
C LYS A 60 13.50 4.12 -0.04
N LEU A 61 14.78 3.81 -0.18
CA LEU A 61 15.40 2.63 0.37
C LEU A 61 15.94 2.92 1.78
N HIS A 62 15.57 2.07 2.73
CA HIS A 62 16.04 2.11 4.12
C HIS A 62 16.61 0.73 4.47
N LEU A 63 17.89 0.68 4.71
CA LEU A 63 18.62 -0.56 4.99
C LEU A 63 19.06 -0.61 6.46
N ASP A 64 19.20 -1.83 6.96
CA ASP A 64 19.75 -2.14 8.28
C ASP A 64 19.05 -1.41 9.44
N GLN A 65 17.76 -1.14 9.31
CA GLN A 65 16.98 -0.54 10.39
C GLN A 65 16.82 -1.54 11.53
N LYS A 66 17.22 -1.15 12.72
CA LYS A 66 17.03 -1.93 13.94
C LYS A 66 15.99 -1.24 14.83
N SER A 67 15.06 -2.02 15.34
CA SER A 67 14.22 -1.67 16.46
C SER A 67 14.69 -2.44 17.69
N PRO A 68 14.50 -1.92 18.91
CA PRO A 68 14.84 -2.67 20.14
C PRO A 68 14.17 -4.05 20.24
N GLN A 69 13.09 -4.25 19.53
CA GLN A 69 12.31 -5.49 19.51
C GLN A 69 12.72 -6.44 18.39
N ASP A 70 13.51 -5.98 17.41
CA ASP A 70 13.87 -6.76 16.23
C ASP A 70 15.18 -7.54 16.47
N THR A 71 15.12 -8.84 16.27
CA THR A 71 16.30 -9.71 16.34
C THR A 71 17.17 -9.63 15.08
N ARG A 72 16.63 -9.15 13.97
CA ARG A 72 17.31 -9.02 12.68
C ARG A 72 17.09 -7.62 12.09
N PRO A 73 18.08 -7.07 11.36
CA PRO A 73 17.90 -5.81 10.65
C PRO A 73 16.74 -5.88 9.67
N VAL A 74 15.94 -4.83 9.63
CA VAL A 74 14.80 -4.69 8.71
C VAL A 74 15.19 -3.76 7.57
N ASN A 75 14.90 -4.19 6.35
CA ASN A 75 15.15 -3.44 5.14
C ASN A 75 13.80 -3.09 4.49
N ARG A 76 13.62 -1.84 4.12
CA ARG A 76 12.37 -1.33 3.57
C ARG A 76 12.61 -0.56 2.29
N LEU A 77 11.72 -0.76 1.33
CA LEU A 77 11.58 0.10 0.17
C LEU A 77 10.20 0.75 0.25
N ASN A 78 10.18 2.05 0.51
CA ASN A 78 8.97 2.81 0.81
C ASN A 78 8.66 3.82 -0.30
N PHE A 79 7.35 4.01 -0.54
CA PHE A 79 6.80 4.97 -1.49
C PHE A 79 5.85 5.88 -0.72
N TYR A 80 6.17 7.17 -0.64
CA TYR A 80 5.43 8.17 0.15
C TYR A 80 4.88 9.31 -0.71
N SER A 81 5.55 9.65 -1.81
CA SER A 81 5.04 10.69 -2.69
C SER A 81 3.81 10.21 -3.45
N GLN A 82 2.87 11.10 -3.73
CA GLN A 82 1.67 10.75 -4.49
C GLN A 82 2.02 10.20 -5.88
N ASP A 83 3.05 10.78 -6.51
CA ASP A 83 3.47 10.37 -7.85
C ASP A 83 4.13 8.99 -7.86
N ASP A 84 5.01 8.70 -6.88
CA ASP A 84 5.63 7.39 -6.76
C ASP A 84 4.59 6.30 -6.48
N VAL A 85 3.67 6.56 -5.53
CA VAL A 85 2.60 5.63 -5.21
C VAL A 85 1.67 5.42 -6.40
N TYR A 86 1.29 6.49 -7.10
CA TYR A 86 0.45 6.39 -8.28
C TYR A 86 1.11 5.56 -9.38
N ASN A 87 2.37 5.83 -9.70
CA ASN A 87 3.13 5.11 -10.72
C ASN A 87 3.29 3.64 -10.37
N LEU A 88 3.66 3.34 -9.12
CA LEU A 88 3.81 1.98 -8.64
C LEU A 88 2.50 1.20 -8.73
N LEU A 89 1.44 1.72 -8.11
CA LEU A 89 0.16 1.03 -8.03
C LEU A 89 -0.50 0.85 -9.40
N THR A 90 -0.41 1.83 -10.28
CA THR A 90 -0.98 1.73 -11.64
C THR A 90 -0.33 0.59 -12.42
N LYS A 91 0.99 0.43 -12.31
CA LYS A 91 1.74 -0.63 -12.98
C LYS A 91 1.52 -2.00 -12.33
N CYS A 92 1.37 -2.05 -11.00
CA CYS A 92 1.14 -3.28 -10.26
C CYS A 92 -0.33 -3.74 -10.26
N LEU A 93 -1.29 -2.85 -10.51
CA LEU A 93 -2.72 -3.11 -10.36
C LEU A 93 -3.24 -4.37 -11.06
N PRO A 94 -2.85 -4.67 -12.32
CA PRO A 94 -3.31 -5.88 -13.00
C PRO A 94 -2.82 -7.18 -12.36
N HIS A 95 -1.79 -7.11 -11.54
CA HIS A 95 -1.10 -8.25 -10.96
C HIS A 95 -1.49 -8.54 -9.50
N PHE A 96 -2.13 -7.60 -8.80
CA PHE A 96 -2.60 -7.82 -7.43
C PHE A 96 -3.69 -8.90 -7.37
N ARG A 97 -3.62 -9.73 -6.33
CA ARG A 97 -4.62 -10.75 -5.99
C ARG A 97 -5.32 -10.43 -4.68
N MET A 98 -4.56 -10.16 -3.62
CA MET A 98 -5.10 -9.94 -2.27
C MET A 98 -5.34 -8.45 -1.96
N LYS A 99 -4.41 -7.57 -2.33
CA LYS A 99 -4.47 -6.14 -1.99
C LYS A 99 -4.95 -5.24 -3.12
N LYS A 100 -5.64 -5.81 -4.12
CA LYS A 100 -6.18 -5.03 -5.24
C LYS A 100 -7.14 -3.94 -4.79
N GLY A 101 -8.07 -4.25 -3.88
CA GLY A 101 -9.01 -3.27 -3.33
C GLY A 101 -8.31 -2.12 -2.60
N ASN A 102 -7.27 -2.41 -1.81
CA ASN A 102 -6.45 -1.38 -1.16
C ASN A 102 -5.75 -0.48 -2.18
N ALA A 103 -5.23 -1.06 -3.26
CA ALA A 103 -4.57 -0.30 -4.32
C ALA A 103 -5.56 0.61 -5.06
N GLU A 104 -6.76 0.13 -5.36
CA GLU A 104 -7.83 0.91 -6.01
C GLU A 104 -8.29 2.09 -5.14
N LEU A 105 -8.49 1.87 -3.84
CA LEU A 105 -8.83 2.93 -2.87
C LEU A 105 -7.75 4.02 -2.81
N LEU A 106 -6.48 3.62 -2.80
CA LEU A 106 -5.38 4.57 -2.73
C LEU A 106 -5.21 5.35 -4.05
N LEU A 107 -5.43 4.72 -5.19
CA LEU A 107 -5.45 5.38 -6.49
C LEU A 107 -6.62 6.38 -6.59
N GLU A 108 -7.80 6.03 -6.09
CA GLU A 108 -8.93 6.96 -6.00
C GLU A 108 -8.56 8.19 -5.16
N LEU A 109 -8.00 7.97 -3.97
CA LEU A 109 -7.54 9.06 -3.09
C LEU A 109 -6.58 10.01 -3.80
N ILE A 110 -5.58 9.48 -4.51
CA ILE A 110 -4.58 10.31 -5.20
C ILE A 110 -5.22 11.12 -6.33
N ARG A 111 -6.12 10.52 -7.11
CA ARG A 111 -6.87 11.23 -8.17
C ARG A 111 -7.72 12.36 -7.59
N MET A 112 -8.42 12.11 -6.49
CA MET A 112 -9.22 13.11 -5.79
C MET A 112 -8.36 14.25 -5.28
N LYS A 113 -7.21 13.97 -4.68
CA LYS A 113 -6.26 14.99 -4.20
C LYS A 113 -5.77 15.90 -5.33
N LYS A 114 -5.57 15.37 -6.51
CA LYS A 114 -5.10 16.14 -7.68
C LYS A 114 -6.20 17.02 -8.27
N SER A 115 -7.43 16.53 -8.36
CA SER A 115 -8.48 17.16 -9.16
C SER A 115 -9.61 17.80 -8.34
N TYR A 116 -9.90 17.33 -7.14
CA TYR A 116 -11.13 17.66 -6.41
C TYR A 116 -10.92 18.18 -4.98
N LYS A 117 -9.71 18.62 -4.64
CA LYS A 117 -9.36 19.07 -3.29
C LYS A 117 -10.25 20.19 -2.72
N LYS A 118 -10.89 20.97 -3.58
CA LYS A 118 -11.80 22.08 -3.21
C LYS A 118 -13.28 21.70 -3.19
N ALA A 119 -13.63 20.46 -3.59
CA ALA A 119 -15.02 20.02 -3.60
C ALA A 119 -15.53 19.77 -2.17
N ASP A 120 -16.79 20.13 -1.91
CA ASP A 120 -17.40 19.99 -0.56
C ASP A 120 -17.41 18.56 -0.05
N TRP A 121 -17.57 17.57 -0.93
CA TRP A 121 -17.58 16.16 -0.62
C TRP A 121 -16.18 15.55 -0.38
N TYR A 122 -15.11 16.25 -0.75
CA TYR A 122 -13.74 15.71 -0.75
C TYR A 122 -13.30 15.16 0.62
N LYS A 123 -13.47 15.96 1.68
CA LYS A 123 -13.06 15.56 3.04
C LYS A 123 -13.81 14.32 3.52
N GLY A 124 -15.12 14.29 3.28
CA GLY A 124 -15.96 13.14 3.65
C GLY A 124 -15.50 11.87 2.93
N ARG A 125 -15.20 11.95 1.63
CA ARG A 125 -14.73 10.79 0.87
C ARG A 125 -13.33 10.33 1.29
N CYS A 126 -12.42 11.24 1.63
CA CYS A 126 -11.12 10.87 2.18
C CYS A 126 -11.25 10.07 3.49
N GLU A 127 -12.17 10.47 4.36
CA GLU A 127 -12.45 9.76 5.61
C GLU A 127 -13.08 8.38 5.37
N GLU A 128 -14.00 8.27 4.42
CA GLU A 128 -14.56 6.99 3.99
C GLU A 128 -13.49 6.03 3.47
N ILE A 129 -12.59 6.51 2.60
CA ILE A 129 -11.47 5.73 2.08
C ILE A 129 -10.54 5.29 3.22
N PHE A 130 -10.27 6.18 4.19
CA PHE A 130 -9.47 5.82 5.36
C PHE A 130 -10.11 4.67 6.15
N LYS A 131 -11.40 4.73 6.43
CA LYS A 131 -12.14 3.67 7.14
C LYS A 131 -12.12 2.35 6.38
N LEU A 132 -12.39 2.38 5.07
CA LEU A 132 -12.34 1.20 4.20
C LEU A 132 -10.93 0.59 4.16
N MET A 133 -9.88 1.42 4.05
CA MET A 133 -8.50 0.97 4.07
C MET A 133 -8.12 0.30 5.40
N LYS A 134 -8.52 0.89 6.51
CA LYS A 134 -8.33 0.30 7.85
C LYS A 134 -9.05 -1.04 7.98
N TRP A 135 -10.29 -1.11 7.52
CA TRP A 135 -11.04 -2.35 7.51
C TRP A 135 -10.33 -3.44 6.70
N GLU A 136 -9.98 -3.17 5.46
CA GLU A 136 -9.31 -4.14 4.58
C GLU A 136 -7.97 -4.63 5.16
N ASN A 137 -7.20 -3.76 5.80
CA ASN A 137 -5.91 -4.12 6.38
C ASN A 137 -6.01 -4.93 7.68
N HIS A 138 -7.14 -4.89 8.40
CA HIS A 138 -7.24 -5.45 9.75
C HIS A 138 -8.44 -6.39 9.97
N LYS A 139 -9.32 -6.59 8.99
CA LYS A 139 -10.53 -7.41 9.13
C LYS A 139 -10.25 -8.85 9.59
N ASP A 140 -9.10 -9.40 9.22
CA ASP A 140 -8.68 -10.75 9.58
C ASP A 140 -7.77 -10.78 10.83
N HIS A 141 -7.48 -9.61 11.44
CA HIS A 141 -6.63 -9.51 12.61
C HIS A 141 -7.46 -9.65 13.89
N VAL A 142 -7.31 -10.79 14.57
CA VAL A 142 -7.96 -11.06 15.84
C VAL A 142 -7.50 -10.06 16.91
N GLY A 143 -8.46 -9.37 17.56
CA GLY A 143 -8.18 -8.40 18.63
C GLY A 143 -7.95 -6.97 18.15
N PHE A 144 -8.07 -6.67 16.86
CA PHE A 144 -8.08 -5.28 16.39
C PHE A 144 -9.40 -4.60 16.78
N ASP A 145 -9.31 -3.51 17.53
CA ASP A 145 -10.47 -2.77 18.01
C ASP A 145 -10.89 -1.68 17.03
N PHE A 146 -11.75 -2.03 16.09
CA PHE A 146 -12.29 -1.11 15.10
C PHE A 146 -13.08 0.04 15.72
N ALA A 147 -13.76 -0.18 16.84
CA ALA A 147 -14.56 0.85 17.50
C ALA A 147 -13.71 2.01 18.03
N LYS A 148 -12.47 1.74 18.49
CA LYS A 148 -11.51 2.79 18.87
C LYS A 148 -11.08 3.67 17.69
N GLU A 149 -11.12 3.13 16.48
CA GLU A 149 -10.83 3.88 15.25
C GLU A 149 -12.11 4.53 14.65
N GLY A 150 -13.24 4.41 15.32
CA GLY A 150 -14.53 4.93 14.85
C GLY A 150 -15.08 4.17 13.63
N ILE A 151 -14.75 2.88 13.50
CA ILE A 151 -15.14 2.03 12.37
C ILE A 151 -16.15 0.99 12.87
N TYR A 152 -17.35 1.01 12.30
CA TYR A 152 -18.43 0.09 12.62
C TYR A 152 -18.79 -0.77 11.41
N VAL A 153 -19.07 -2.06 11.62
CA VAL A 153 -19.33 -3.03 10.54
C VAL A 153 -20.48 -2.59 9.62
N ASP A 154 -21.54 -2.05 10.21
CA ASP A 154 -22.72 -1.57 9.45
C ASP A 154 -22.38 -0.39 8.53
N ASP A 155 -21.45 0.49 8.97
CA ASP A 155 -20.98 1.60 8.15
C ASP A 155 -20.12 1.10 6.98
N ILE A 156 -19.27 0.09 7.22
CA ILE A 156 -18.45 -0.52 6.17
C ILE A 156 -19.32 -1.13 5.07
N ALA A 157 -20.39 -1.85 5.40
CA ALA A 157 -21.30 -2.41 4.42
C ALA A 157 -21.93 -1.33 3.52
N LYS A 158 -22.34 -0.19 4.10
CA LYS A 158 -22.86 0.97 3.36
C LYS A 158 -21.80 1.59 2.45
N LEU A 159 -20.58 1.78 2.94
CA LEU A 159 -19.47 2.35 2.17
C LEU A 159 -19.07 1.46 0.99
N GLN A 160 -19.05 0.14 1.16
CA GLN A 160 -18.77 -0.82 0.09
C GLN A 160 -19.86 -0.81 -0.99
N GLY A 161 -21.13 -0.61 -0.61
CA GLY A 161 -22.24 -0.42 -1.54
C GLY A 161 -22.06 0.83 -2.41
N ASN A 162 -21.64 1.94 -1.82
CA ASN A 162 -21.38 3.19 -2.52
C ASN A 162 -20.20 3.10 -3.50
N CYS A 163 -19.15 2.34 -3.19
CA CYS A 163 -18.03 2.10 -4.10
C CYS A 163 -18.47 1.41 -5.42
N LYS A 164 -19.43 0.50 -5.37
CA LYS A 164 -19.95 -0.17 -6.57
C LYS A 164 -20.75 0.76 -7.50
N MET A 165 -21.37 1.80 -6.95
CA MET A 165 -22.14 2.76 -7.73
C MET A 165 -21.29 3.83 -8.41
N SER A 166 -20.11 4.17 -7.89
CA SER A 166 -19.20 5.16 -8.49
C SER A 166 -18.35 4.61 -9.64
N LEU A 167 -18.38 3.29 -9.89
CA LEU A 167 -17.68 2.63 -11.00
C LEU A 167 -18.62 2.31 -12.20
N MET A 168 -19.89 2.62 -12.07
CA MET A 168 -20.86 2.56 -13.16
C MET A 168 -21.10 3.94 -13.76
#